data_df518551b614ed7700bc70244dc16dd6
#
_entry.id   df518551b614ed7700bc70244dc16dd6
#
_cell.length_a   1.000
_cell.length_b   1.000
_cell.length_c   1.000
_cell.angle_alpha   90.00
_cell.angle_beta   90.00
_cell.angle_gamma   90.00
#
_symmetry.space_group_name_H-M   'P 1'
#
loop_
_entity.id
_entity.type
_entity.pdbx_description
1 polymer ?
#
loop_
_entity_poly.entity_id
_entity_poly.type
_entity_poly.pdbx_seq_one_letter_code
_entity_poly.pdbx_strand_id
1 'polypeptide(L)'
;DITLQLKQVLWPMLCEQGLEELYSKVEEPMIDVLADMELAGVKIDSQQLADYAVELNALLQDLEAEIRQIADEPMLNINSARQLGEVLFAKMRITDKPKMTKTRQFSTDEEYLQGFAGKHRIVDLILQYRGVKKLISTYVEALPQLVNPVTGRIHTSFNQAVTATGRL
;
A
#
# COMPACT_ATOMS: atom_id res chain seq x y z
N ASP A 1 16.64 -33.85 16.14
CA ASP A 1 15.90 -32.61 15.93
C ASP A 1 16.32 -31.98 14.63
N ILE A 2 15.37 -31.67 13.75
CA ILE A 2 15.61 -31.11 12.41
C ILE A 2 16.28 -29.73 12.53
N THR A 3 15.89 -28.91 13.49
CA THR A 3 16.45 -27.57 13.71
C THR A 3 17.95 -27.64 14.00
N LEU A 4 18.38 -28.61 14.83
CA LEU A 4 19.80 -28.83 15.12
C LEU A 4 20.55 -29.27 13.88
N GLN A 5 19.98 -30.14 13.07
CA GLN A 5 20.61 -30.59 11.80
C GLN A 5 20.71 -29.41 10.80
N LEU A 6 19.70 -28.55 10.71
CA LEU A 6 19.78 -27.33 9.91
C LEU A 6 20.90 -26.40 10.38
N LYS A 7 21.03 -26.19 11.69
CA LYS A 7 22.13 -25.39 12.24
C LYS A 7 23.49 -25.94 11.84
N GLN A 8 23.68 -27.27 11.92
CA GLN A 8 24.95 -27.93 11.56
C GLN A 8 25.34 -27.74 10.08
N VAL A 9 24.32 -27.63 9.20
CA VAL A 9 24.56 -27.43 7.76
C VAL A 9 24.71 -25.95 7.43
N LEU A 10 23.82 -25.08 7.95
CA LEU A 10 23.77 -23.67 7.58
C LEU A 10 24.88 -22.82 8.22
N TRP A 11 25.28 -23.14 9.44
CA TRP A 11 26.29 -22.37 10.14
C TRP A 11 27.66 -22.32 9.42
N PRO A 12 28.22 -23.42 8.93
CA PRO A 12 29.47 -23.38 8.14
C PRO A 12 29.29 -22.53 6.87
N MET A 13 28.16 -22.62 6.18
CA MET A 13 27.90 -21.84 4.98
C MET A 13 27.86 -20.33 5.27
N LEU A 14 27.29 -19.93 6.42
CA LEU A 14 27.24 -18.55 6.87
C LEU A 14 28.64 -18.01 7.17
N CYS A 15 29.49 -18.82 7.83
CA CYS A 15 30.88 -18.48 8.09
C CYS A 15 31.71 -18.37 6.80
N GLU A 16 31.53 -19.27 5.84
CA GLU A 16 32.19 -19.21 4.53
C GLU A 16 31.85 -17.95 3.74
N GLN A 17 30.65 -17.41 3.93
CA GLN A 17 30.21 -16.15 3.31
C GLN A 17 30.66 -14.90 4.08
N GLY A 18 31.35 -15.05 5.24
CA GLY A 18 31.77 -13.92 6.06
C GLY A 18 30.65 -13.19 6.78
N LEU A 19 29.49 -13.84 6.98
CA LEU A 19 28.28 -13.24 7.58
C LEU A 19 28.13 -13.52 9.08
N GLU A 20 29.09 -14.19 9.71
CA GLU A 20 29.05 -14.56 11.13
C GLU A 20 28.93 -13.35 12.05
N GLU A 21 29.66 -12.29 11.75
CA GLU A 21 29.63 -11.05 12.55
C GLU A 21 28.29 -10.33 12.41
N LEU A 22 27.73 -10.26 11.21
CA LEU A 22 26.41 -9.71 10.97
C LEU A 22 25.34 -10.50 11.74
N TYR A 23 25.39 -11.83 11.64
CA TYR A 23 24.45 -12.68 12.34
C TYR A 23 24.50 -12.49 13.85
N SER A 24 25.70 -12.62 14.45
CA SER A 24 25.86 -12.60 15.91
C SER A 24 25.66 -11.23 16.55
N LYS A 25 25.96 -10.13 15.83
CA LYS A 25 25.87 -8.78 16.38
C LYS A 25 24.56 -8.05 16.02
N VAL A 26 23.88 -8.47 14.97
CA VAL A 26 22.66 -7.79 14.48
C VAL A 26 21.47 -8.75 14.45
N GLU A 27 21.51 -9.81 13.65
CA GLU A 27 20.34 -10.63 13.38
C GLU A 27 19.85 -11.43 14.60
N GLU A 28 20.78 -12.06 15.33
CA GLU A 28 20.44 -12.87 16.50
C GLU A 28 19.91 -12.01 17.66
N PRO A 29 20.55 -10.89 18.06
CA PRO A 29 19.98 -10.01 19.09
C PRO A 29 18.68 -9.32 18.68
N MET A 30 18.45 -9.11 17.38
CA MET A 30 17.22 -8.53 16.86
C MET A 30 16.00 -9.40 17.15
N ILE A 31 16.15 -10.72 17.23
CA ILE A 31 15.06 -11.67 17.48
C ILE A 31 14.33 -11.33 18.79
N ASP A 32 15.08 -11.11 19.87
CA ASP A 32 14.48 -10.78 21.18
C ASP A 32 13.78 -9.42 21.15
N VAL A 33 14.39 -8.42 20.49
CA VAL A 33 13.80 -7.09 20.35
C VAL A 33 12.48 -7.16 19.58
N LEU A 34 12.46 -7.89 18.47
CA LEU A 34 11.23 -8.01 17.65
C LEU A 34 10.17 -8.82 18.39
N ALA A 35 10.55 -9.86 19.12
CA ALA A 35 9.60 -10.62 19.95
C ALA A 35 8.96 -9.73 21.03
N ASP A 36 9.74 -8.91 21.71
CA ASP A 36 9.23 -7.97 22.70
C ASP A 36 8.30 -6.92 22.06
N MET A 37 8.62 -6.41 20.87
CA MET A 37 7.78 -5.48 20.12
C MET A 37 6.45 -6.13 19.69
N GLU A 38 6.48 -7.36 19.20
CA GLU A 38 5.29 -8.12 18.83
C GLU A 38 4.38 -8.39 20.03
N LEU A 39 4.97 -8.78 21.18
CA LEU A 39 4.25 -8.99 22.43
C LEU A 39 3.67 -7.70 23.01
N ALA A 40 4.42 -6.61 22.97
CA ALA A 40 3.95 -5.31 23.44
C ALA A 40 2.80 -4.77 22.59
N GLY A 41 2.88 -4.94 21.27
CA GLY A 41 1.91 -4.43 20.32
C GLY A 41 1.82 -2.89 20.29
N VAL A 42 1.05 -2.37 19.35
CA VAL A 42 0.86 -0.93 19.13
C VAL A 42 -0.57 -0.53 19.48
N LYS A 43 -0.73 0.52 20.29
CA LYS A 43 -2.03 1.11 20.59
C LYS A 43 -2.39 2.12 19.50
N ILE A 44 -3.61 2.02 18.97
CA ILE A 44 -4.18 3.00 18.05
C ILE A 44 -5.38 3.70 18.69
N ASP A 45 -5.65 4.92 18.27
CA ASP A 45 -6.88 5.63 18.62
C ASP A 45 -7.95 5.35 17.56
N SER A 46 -8.78 4.36 17.84
CA SER A 46 -9.84 3.94 16.92
C SER A 46 -10.93 5.00 16.74
N GLN A 47 -11.16 5.85 17.77
CA GLN A 47 -12.15 6.93 17.65
C GLN A 47 -11.64 8.01 16.69
N GLN A 48 -10.39 8.43 16.85
CA GLN A 48 -9.80 9.41 15.95
C GLN A 48 -9.76 8.91 14.49
N LEU A 49 -9.49 7.62 14.29
CA LEU A 49 -9.57 7.02 12.95
C LEU A 49 -11.00 7.02 12.40
N ALA A 50 -12.01 6.77 13.23
CA ALA A 50 -13.40 6.83 12.81
C ALA A 50 -13.84 8.25 12.42
N ASP A 51 -13.43 9.25 13.19
CA ASP A 51 -13.70 10.67 12.89
C ASP A 51 -13.00 11.06 11.56
N TYR A 52 -11.76 10.67 11.39
CA TYR A 52 -11.01 10.90 10.15
C TYR A 52 -11.62 10.18 8.95
N ALA A 53 -12.21 8.98 9.16
CA ALA A 53 -12.94 8.28 8.11
C ALA A 53 -14.10 9.10 7.55
N VAL A 54 -14.82 9.82 8.41
CA VAL A 54 -15.94 10.69 7.98
C VAL A 54 -15.43 11.81 7.07
N GLU A 55 -14.34 12.48 7.46
CA GLU A 55 -13.75 13.56 6.67
C GLU A 55 -13.23 13.07 5.32
N LEU A 56 -12.50 11.95 5.32
CA LEU A 56 -11.96 11.38 4.08
C LEU A 56 -13.05 10.86 3.14
N ASN A 57 -14.13 10.28 3.66
CA ASN A 57 -15.25 9.84 2.83
C ASN A 57 -16.02 11.02 2.22
N ALA A 58 -16.18 12.13 2.95
CA ALA A 58 -16.75 13.35 2.39
C ALA A 58 -15.87 13.88 1.25
N LEU A 59 -14.55 13.99 1.46
CA LEU A 59 -13.61 14.40 0.42
C LEU A 59 -13.65 13.46 -0.79
N LEU A 60 -13.76 12.14 -0.56
CA LEU A 60 -13.85 11.16 -1.64
C LEU A 60 -15.10 11.36 -2.50
N GLN A 61 -16.24 11.66 -1.87
CA GLN A 61 -17.49 11.96 -2.57
C GLN A 61 -17.39 13.24 -3.41
N ASP A 62 -16.77 14.29 -2.87
CA ASP A 62 -16.56 15.56 -3.59
C ASP A 62 -15.66 15.35 -4.82
N LEU A 63 -14.54 14.62 -4.65
CA LEU A 63 -13.64 14.26 -5.75
C LEU A 63 -14.37 13.43 -6.82
N GLU A 64 -15.17 12.47 -6.40
CA GLU A 64 -15.94 11.61 -7.29
C GLU A 64 -16.96 12.42 -8.10
N ALA A 65 -17.65 13.35 -7.47
CA ALA A 65 -18.62 14.25 -8.13
C ALA A 65 -17.91 15.15 -9.15
N GLU A 66 -16.78 15.77 -8.80
CA GLU A 66 -16.02 16.65 -9.69
C GLU A 66 -15.45 15.86 -10.89
N ILE A 67 -14.91 14.66 -10.67
CA ILE A 67 -14.40 13.80 -11.74
C ILE A 67 -15.52 13.44 -12.72
N ARG A 68 -16.69 13.02 -12.23
CA ARG A 68 -17.85 12.69 -13.07
C ARG A 68 -18.36 13.90 -13.86
N GLN A 69 -18.35 15.06 -13.24
CA GLN A 69 -18.75 16.30 -13.89
C GLN A 69 -17.81 16.68 -15.04
N ILE A 70 -16.48 16.65 -14.81
CA ILE A 70 -15.48 16.97 -15.83
C ILE A 70 -15.50 15.93 -16.96
N ALA A 71 -15.70 14.66 -16.61
CA ALA A 71 -15.81 13.56 -17.57
C ALA A 71 -17.11 13.62 -18.41
N ASP A 72 -18.12 14.37 -17.98
CA ASP A 72 -19.48 14.33 -18.52
C ASP A 72 -20.03 12.90 -18.58
N GLU A 73 -19.82 12.14 -17.47
CA GLU A 73 -20.22 10.73 -17.31
C GLU A 73 -20.71 10.47 -15.88
N PRO A 74 -22.01 10.72 -15.60
CA PRO A 74 -22.55 10.59 -14.25
C PRO A 74 -22.42 9.18 -13.65
N MET A 75 -22.36 8.15 -14.50
CA MET A 75 -22.27 6.74 -14.07
C MET A 75 -20.84 6.18 -14.15
N LEU A 76 -19.83 7.04 -14.31
CA LEU A 76 -18.44 6.61 -14.37
C LEU A 76 -18.04 5.90 -13.08
N ASN A 77 -17.56 4.65 -13.21
CA ASN A 77 -16.87 3.95 -12.14
C ASN A 77 -15.37 4.28 -12.19
N ILE A 78 -14.94 5.20 -11.33
CA ILE A 78 -13.54 5.68 -11.26
C ILE A 78 -12.57 4.55 -10.87
N ASN A 79 -13.06 3.51 -10.20
CA ASN A 79 -12.25 2.33 -9.84
C ASN A 79 -12.08 1.34 -11.00
N SER A 80 -12.84 1.51 -12.08
CA SER A 80 -12.68 0.69 -13.28
C SER A 80 -11.60 1.29 -14.18
N ALA A 81 -10.41 0.69 -14.21
CA ALA A 81 -9.33 1.11 -15.09
C ALA A 81 -9.74 1.18 -16.56
N ARG A 82 -10.65 0.27 -16.99
CA ARG A 82 -11.17 0.25 -18.35
C ARG A 82 -12.02 1.47 -18.64
N GLN A 83 -13.06 1.75 -17.81
CA GLN A 83 -13.95 2.89 -18.02
C GLN A 83 -13.19 4.21 -17.94
N LEU A 84 -12.29 4.31 -16.95
CA LEU A 84 -11.45 5.48 -16.77
C LEU A 84 -10.54 5.71 -18.00
N GLY A 85 -9.93 4.65 -18.53
CA GLY A 85 -9.11 4.72 -19.73
C GLY A 85 -9.91 5.15 -20.96
N GLU A 86 -11.11 4.64 -21.14
CA GLU A 86 -12.00 5.04 -22.24
C GLU A 86 -12.37 6.54 -22.14
N VAL A 87 -12.68 7.02 -20.95
CA VAL A 87 -12.97 8.45 -20.73
C VAL A 87 -11.75 9.32 -21.01
N LEU A 88 -10.61 9.02 -20.42
CA LEU A 88 -9.40 9.87 -20.54
C LEU A 88 -8.84 9.88 -21.96
N PHE A 89 -8.78 8.72 -22.62
CA PHE A 89 -8.02 8.58 -23.86
C PHE A 89 -8.89 8.50 -25.12
N ALA A 90 -10.09 7.90 -25.05
CA ALA A 90 -10.98 7.82 -26.21
C ALA A 90 -11.90 9.05 -26.30
N LYS A 91 -12.54 9.45 -25.17
CA LYS A 91 -13.48 10.57 -25.13
C LYS A 91 -12.75 11.91 -25.02
N MET A 92 -11.97 12.12 -23.98
CA MET A 92 -11.28 13.41 -23.70
C MET A 92 -9.99 13.60 -24.49
N ARG A 93 -9.37 12.52 -24.97
CA ARG A 93 -8.13 12.55 -25.79
C ARG A 93 -7.02 13.38 -25.15
N ILE A 94 -6.74 13.15 -23.86
CA ILE A 94 -5.71 13.88 -23.12
C ILE A 94 -4.29 13.70 -23.71
N THR A 95 -4.12 12.73 -24.62
CA THR A 95 -2.89 12.51 -25.42
C THR A 95 -3.24 11.82 -26.74
N ASP A 96 -2.45 12.12 -27.79
CA ASP A 96 -2.60 11.46 -29.10
C ASP A 96 -1.99 10.05 -29.15
N LYS A 97 -1.13 9.70 -28.19
CA LYS A 97 -0.42 8.41 -28.12
C LYS A 97 -0.62 7.75 -26.76
N PRO A 98 -1.82 7.22 -26.47
CA PRO A 98 -2.08 6.57 -25.19
C PRO A 98 -1.29 5.26 -25.06
N LYS A 99 -0.74 5.00 -23.85
CA LYS A 99 -0.09 3.74 -23.52
C LYS A 99 -1.15 2.63 -23.40
N MET A 100 -0.91 1.52 -24.06
CA MET A 100 -1.77 0.35 -23.99
C MET A 100 -1.16 -0.73 -23.08
N THR A 101 -2.02 -1.45 -22.37
CA THR A 101 -1.64 -2.64 -21.60
C THR A 101 -1.45 -3.85 -22.53
N LYS A 102 -0.89 -4.94 -22.00
CA LYS A 102 -0.77 -6.21 -22.73
C LYS A 102 -2.13 -6.75 -23.20
N THR A 103 -3.21 -6.41 -22.50
CA THR A 103 -4.59 -6.81 -22.82
C THR A 103 -5.30 -5.82 -23.77
N ARG A 104 -4.56 -4.93 -24.42
CA ARG A 104 -5.07 -3.90 -25.34
C ARG A 104 -6.10 -2.96 -24.71
N GLN A 105 -5.97 -2.65 -23.43
CA GLN A 105 -6.71 -1.60 -22.75
C GLN A 105 -5.80 -0.39 -22.52
N PHE A 106 -6.39 0.78 -22.37
CA PHE A 106 -5.64 1.98 -22.00
C PHE A 106 -5.02 1.80 -20.61
N SER A 107 -3.72 2.11 -20.46
CA SER A 107 -3.08 2.11 -19.15
C SER A 107 -3.52 3.34 -18.36
N THR A 108 -3.99 3.10 -17.15
CA THR A 108 -4.31 4.13 -16.17
C THR A 108 -3.45 3.99 -14.93
N ASP A 109 -2.25 3.38 -15.07
CA ASP A 109 -1.30 3.21 -13.99
C ASP A 109 -0.91 4.58 -13.41
N GLU A 110 -0.67 4.62 -12.10
CA GLU A 110 -0.37 5.87 -11.39
C GLU A 110 0.86 6.58 -11.97
N GLU A 111 1.95 5.83 -12.21
CA GLU A 111 3.18 6.36 -12.84
C GLU A 111 2.91 6.98 -14.21
N TYR A 112 2.05 6.35 -15.02
CA TYR A 112 1.71 6.88 -16.34
C TYR A 112 0.84 8.14 -16.24
N LEU A 113 -0.17 8.14 -15.36
CA LEU A 113 -1.03 9.30 -15.14
C LEU A 113 -0.26 10.49 -14.54
N GLN A 114 0.74 10.22 -13.69
CA GLN A 114 1.60 11.27 -13.11
C GLN A 114 2.29 12.13 -14.20
N GLY A 115 2.57 11.59 -15.38
CA GLY A 115 3.12 12.34 -16.51
C GLY A 115 2.17 13.42 -17.07
N PHE A 116 0.89 13.38 -16.73
CA PHE A 116 -0.14 14.34 -17.12
C PHE A 116 -0.60 15.24 -15.96
N ALA A 117 -0.06 15.04 -14.75
CA ALA A 117 -0.36 15.88 -13.60
C ALA A 117 -0.02 17.35 -13.86
N GLY A 118 -0.87 18.25 -13.38
CA GLY A 118 -0.77 19.68 -13.61
C GLY A 118 -1.14 20.15 -15.02
N LYS A 119 -1.37 19.23 -15.97
CA LYS A 119 -1.80 19.55 -17.34
C LYS A 119 -3.31 19.37 -17.54
N HIS A 120 -3.87 18.42 -16.84
CA HIS A 120 -5.28 18.07 -16.95
C HIS A 120 -5.90 17.92 -15.57
N ARG A 121 -6.80 18.81 -15.20
CA ARG A 121 -7.47 18.82 -13.89
C ARG A 121 -8.07 17.47 -13.51
N ILE A 122 -8.67 16.76 -14.46
CA ILE A 122 -9.25 15.43 -14.22
C ILE A 122 -8.19 14.42 -13.75
N VAL A 123 -6.95 14.50 -14.26
CA VAL A 123 -5.88 13.59 -13.86
C VAL A 123 -5.45 13.87 -12.42
N ASP A 124 -5.32 15.14 -12.05
CA ASP A 124 -4.97 15.53 -10.68
C ASP A 124 -6.01 15.02 -9.68
N LEU A 125 -7.29 15.16 -10.01
CA LEU A 125 -8.40 14.67 -9.19
C LEU A 125 -8.39 13.14 -9.07
N ILE A 126 -8.12 12.42 -10.16
CA ILE A 126 -8.03 10.94 -10.14
C ILE A 126 -6.89 10.46 -9.27
N LEU A 127 -5.72 11.10 -9.36
CA LEU A 127 -4.56 10.77 -8.51
C LEU A 127 -4.88 11.03 -7.04
N GLN A 128 -5.50 12.17 -6.73
CA GLN A 128 -5.95 12.51 -5.38
C GLN A 128 -7.00 11.51 -4.87
N TYR A 129 -8.01 11.18 -5.67
CA TYR A 129 -9.05 10.19 -5.36
C TYR A 129 -8.44 8.84 -4.99
N ARG A 130 -7.49 8.35 -5.79
CA ARG A 130 -6.79 7.08 -5.53
C ARG A 130 -6.01 7.11 -4.24
N GLY A 131 -5.28 8.22 -3.97
CA GLY A 131 -4.55 8.41 -2.72
C GLY A 131 -5.47 8.37 -1.50
N VAL A 132 -6.55 9.14 -1.51
CA VAL A 132 -7.55 9.17 -0.43
C VAL A 132 -8.19 7.79 -0.25
N LYS A 133 -8.60 7.14 -1.33
CA LYS A 133 -9.21 5.80 -1.26
C LYS A 133 -8.27 4.76 -0.67
N LYS A 134 -6.99 4.80 -1.03
CA LYS A 134 -5.96 3.92 -0.47
C LYS A 134 -5.78 4.15 1.03
N LEU A 135 -5.75 5.41 1.48
CA LEU A 135 -5.68 5.75 2.90
C LEU A 135 -6.87 5.17 3.67
N ILE A 136 -8.09 5.34 3.16
CA ILE A 136 -9.30 4.80 3.79
C ILE A 136 -9.20 3.28 3.90
N SER A 137 -9.02 2.58 2.78
CA SER A 137 -9.09 1.11 2.75
C SER A 137 -7.93 0.43 3.46
N THR A 138 -6.71 0.98 3.37
CA THR A 138 -5.50 0.33 3.90
C THR A 138 -5.27 0.63 5.37
N TYR A 139 -5.64 1.83 5.83
CA TYR A 139 -5.32 2.27 7.18
C TYR A 139 -6.56 2.55 8.02
N VAL A 140 -7.45 3.40 7.55
CA VAL A 140 -8.54 3.93 8.37
C VAL A 140 -9.57 2.86 8.70
N GLU A 141 -9.94 2.03 7.73
CA GLU A 141 -10.91 0.94 7.92
C GLU A 141 -10.25 -0.36 8.38
N ALA A 142 -9.03 -0.64 7.92
CA ALA A 142 -8.37 -1.91 8.21
C ALA A 142 -7.75 -1.97 9.61
N LEU A 143 -7.05 -0.91 10.06
CA LEU A 143 -6.34 -0.95 11.34
C LEU A 143 -7.24 -1.20 12.55
N PRO A 144 -8.44 -0.58 12.69
CA PRO A 144 -9.31 -0.87 13.82
C PRO A 144 -9.74 -2.34 13.91
N GLN A 145 -9.85 -3.04 12.76
CA GLN A 145 -10.24 -4.45 12.72
C GLN A 145 -9.13 -5.39 13.21
N LEU A 146 -7.88 -4.92 13.23
CA LEU A 146 -6.72 -5.68 13.71
C LEU A 146 -6.48 -5.54 15.21
N VAL A 147 -7.24 -4.71 15.90
CA VAL A 147 -7.10 -4.52 17.34
C VAL A 147 -7.53 -5.79 18.08
N ASN A 148 -6.61 -6.37 18.84
CA ASN A 148 -6.91 -7.51 19.68
C ASN A 148 -7.84 -7.08 20.83
N PRO A 149 -9.01 -7.69 20.98
CA PRO A 149 -10.02 -7.27 21.98
C PRO A 149 -9.56 -7.47 23.43
N VAL A 150 -8.57 -8.34 23.67
CA VAL A 150 -8.04 -8.62 25.01
C VAL A 150 -7.01 -7.56 25.42
N THR A 151 -6.08 -7.22 24.51
CA THR A 151 -4.98 -6.29 24.81
C THR A 151 -5.29 -4.85 24.45
N GLY A 152 -6.29 -4.60 23.59
CA GLY A 152 -6.60 -3.29 23.02
C GLY A 152 -5.50 -2.76 22.10
N ARG A 153 -4.65 -3.65 21.57
CA ARG A 153 -3.50 -3.30 20.74
C ARG A 153 -3.46 -4.13 19.45
N ILE A 154 -2.75 -3.63 18.46
CA ILE A 154 -2.41 -4.38 17.25
C ILE A 154 -1.09 -5.09 17.47
N HIS A 155 -1.06 -6.39 17.26
CA HIS A 155 0.14 -7.21 17.30
C HIS A 155 0.48 -7.62 15.87
N THR A 156 1.54 -7.00 15.34
CA THR A 156 2.07 -7.30 13.98
C THR A 156 3.14 -8.38 14.08
N SER A 157 3.55 -8.93 12.94
CA SER A 157 4.71 -9.82 12.83
C SER A 157 5.81 -9.12 12.04
N PHE A 158 7.02 -9.15 12.57
CA PHE A 158 8.21 -8.61 11.90
C PHE A 158 9.02 -9.74 11.26
N ASN A 159 9.25 -9.65 9.96
CA ASN A 159 9.94 -10.69 9.20
C ASN A 159 11.31 -10.20 8.72
N GLN A 160 12.39 -10.66 9.38
CA GLN A 160 13.74 -10.24 9.05
C GLN A 160 14.24 -10.72 7.67
N ALA A 161 13.66 -11.79 7.10
CA ALA A 161 14.18 -12.46 5.91
C ALA A 161 13.29 -12.30 4.65
N VAL A 162 12.30 -11.41 4.64
CA VAL A 162 11.35 -11.30 3.50
C VAL A 162 11.85 -10.37 2.43
N THR A 163 12.48 -9.26 2.79
CA THR A 163 12.90 -8.24 1.82
C THR A 163 14.41 -8.28 1.60
N ALA A 164 14.84 -8.17 0.34
CA ALA A 164 16.27 -8.07 -0.01
C ALA A 164 16.92 -6.77 0.49
N THR A 165 16.13 -5.78 0.90
CA THR A 165 16.60 -4.47 1.37
C THR A 165 16.78 -4.39 2.89
N GLY A 166 16.53 -5.47 3.64
CA GLY A 166 16.58 -5.49 5.10
C GLY A 166 15.46 -4.74 5.81
N ARG A 167 14.35 -4.46 5.13
CA ARG A 167 13.13 -3.93 5.78
C ARG A 167 12.40 -5.08 6.47
N LEU A 168 11.89 -4.81 7.67
CA LEU A 168 11.08 -5.71 8.49
C LEU A 168 9.63 -5.77 8.00
#